data_2a75f462a5fc3eb6e019c6cdba264bc7
#
_entry.id   2a75f462a5fc3eb6e019c6cdba264bc7
#
_cell.length_a   1.000
_cell.length_b   1.000
_cell.length_c   1.000
_cell.angle_alpha   90.00
_cell.angle_beta   90.00
_cell.angle_gamma   90.00
#
_symmetry.space_group_name_H-M   'P 1'
#
loop_
_entity.id
_entity.type
_entity.pdbx_description
1 polymer ?
#
loop_
_entity_poly.entity_id
_entity_poly.type
_entity_poly.pdbx_seq_one_letter_code
_entity_poly.pdbx_strand_id
1 'polypeptide(L)'
;GMKSAEGILTVRGGMTSHAAVVARGMGTCCVSGCGDIAMDEENKKFTLAGKEFHEGDYISIDGTTGNIYDGAIKTVDATIAGEFGRIMAWADKYRTMKVRTNADTPADAKKAVELGAEGIGLCRTEHMFFGEGRIDAFREMICSTTAEEREAALAKVLPYQQEDFEGLFEALEGNPVTIRFLDPPLHEFVPTEEDDIKKLADAQGKTVEEIKTIINSLHEFNPMMGHRGCRLAVTYPEIAKMQTTAVIRAAINVK
;
A
#
# COMPACT_ATOMS: atom_id res chain seq x y z
N GLY A 1 2.78 -1.05 14.81
CA GLY A 1 1.76 -1.68 15.68
C GLY A 1 0.54 -2.20 14.93
N MET A 2 -0.17 -1.35 14.18
CA MET A 2 -1.45 -1.75 13.56
C MET A 2 -1.35 -2.91 12.57
N LYS A 3 -0.29 -2.99 11.77
CA LYS A 3 -0.09 -4.09 10.79
C LYS A 3 0.13 -5.47 11.42
N SER A 4 0.56 -5.51 12.67
CA SER A 4 0.82 -6.77 13.40
C SER A 4 -0.27 -7.10 14.41
N ALA A 5 -1.34 -6.32 14.45
CA ALA A 5 -2.43 -6.50 15.40
C ALA A 5 -3.50 -7.42 14.83
N GLU A 6 -3.95 -8.39 15.61
CA GLU A 6 -5.09 -9.26 15.27
C GLU A 6 -6.42 -8.52 15.38
N GLY A 7 -6.48 -7.49 16.22
CA GLY A 7 -7.63 -6.61 16.40
C GLY A 7 -7.21 -5.25 16.91
N ILE A 8 -8.04 -4.25 16.68
CA ILE A 8 -7.76 -2.86 17.06
C ILE A 8 -8.91 -2.35 17.93
N LEU A 9 -8.56 -1.92 19.14
CA LEU A 9 -9.47 -1.30 20.09
C LEU A 9 -8.97 0.08 20.45
N THR A 10 -9.81 1.11 20.31
CA THR A 10 -9.42 2.48 20.64
C THR A 10 -10.41 3.15 21.61
N VAL A 11 -9.87 3.94 22.52
CA VAL A 11 -10.66 4.72 23.50
C VAL A 11 -11.38 5.88 22.81
N ARG A 12 -10.72 6.52 21.83
CA ARG A 12 -11.24 7.69 21.11
C ARG A 12 -11.31 7.43 19.60
N GLY A 13 -12.19 8.16 18.95
CA GLY A 13 -12.39 8.09 17.51
C GLY A 13 -13.73 7.47 17.12
N GLY A 14 -14.10 7.61 15.88
CA GLY A 14 -15.31 7.06 15.29
C GLY A 14 -14.99 6.29 14.01
N MET A 15 -16.03 5.95 13.23
CA MET A 15 -15.92 5.17 11.98
C MET A 15 -15.01 5.82 10.92
N THR A 16 -14.77 7.13 11.02
CA THR A 16 -13.90 7.91 10.12
C THR A 16 -12.53 8.20 10.73
N SER A 17 -12.23 7.70 11.93
CA SER A 17 -10.90 7.85 12.53
C SER A 17 -9.84 7.12 11.70
N HIS A 18 -8.59 7.58 11.79
CA HIS A 18 -7.47 6.94 11.11
C HIS A 18 -7.37 5.44 11.43
N ALA A 19 -7.52 5.08 12.70
CA ALA A 19 -7.49 3.69 13.14
C ALA A 19 -8.59 2.84 12.48
N ALA A 20 -9.84 3.34 12.44
CA ALA A 20 -10.95 2.62 11.82
C ALA A 20 -10.81 2.49 10.30
N VAL A 21 -10.31 3.53 9.62
CA VAL A 21 -10.08 3.52 8.16
C VAL A 21 -8.97 2.54 7.78
N VAL A 22 -7.84 2.59 8.50
CA VAL A 22 -6.69 1.70 8.25
C VAL A 22 -7.05 0.25 8.58
N ALA A 23 -7.72 -0.01 9.71
CA ALA A 23 -8.16 -1.35 10.08
C ALA A 23 -9.08 -1.97 9.01
N ARG A 24 -10.02 -1.17 8.49
CA ARG A 24 -10.91 -1.60 7.40
C ARG A 24 -10.14 -1.93 6.14
N GLY A 25 -9.16 -1.11 5.76
CA GLY A 25 -8.29 -1.37 4.61
C GLY A 25 -7.45 -2.64 4.76
N MET A 26 -7.08 -3.02 5.98
CA MET A 26 -6.35 -4.25 6.28
C MET A 26 -7.25 -5.48 6.50
N GLY A 27 -8.57 -5.30 6.56
CA GLY A 27 -9.49 -6.38 6.93
C GLY A 27 -9.38 -6.81 8.40
N THR A 28 -8.78 -5.96 9.26
CA THR A 28 -8.60 -6.23 10.70
C THR A 28 -9.82 -5.77 11.48
N CYS A 29 -10.31 -6.61 12.40
CA CYS A 29 -11.42 -6.25 13.28
C CYS A 29 -11.07 -5.00 14.09
N CYS A 30 -12.00 -4.04 14.16
CA CYS A 30 -11.77 -2.78 14.87
C CYS A 30 -13.03 -2.34 15.62
N VAL A 31 -12.85 -2.06 16.91
CA VAL A 31 -13.83 -1.33 17.73
C VAL A 31 -13.22 0.01 18.11
N SER A 32 -13.81 1.09 17.62
CA SER A 32 -13.27 2.44 17.83
C SER A 32 -14.20 3.29 18.69
N GLY A 33 -13.60 4.10 19.59
CA GLY A 33 -14.35 5.04 20.41
C GLY A 33 -14.98 4.43 21.66
N CYS A 34 -14.36 3.41 22.22
CA CYS A 34 -14.80 2.83 23.49
C CYS A 34 -14.38 3.73 24.66
N GLY A 35 -15.19 4.77 24.94
CA GLY A 35 -14.93 5.79 25.96
C GLY A 35 -14.94 5.26 27.41
N ASP A 36 -15.47 4.06 27.62
CA ASP A 36 -15.54 3.43 28.94
C ASP A 36 -14.21 2.79 29.36
N ILE A 37 -13.23 2.74 28.47
CA ILE A 37 -11.88 2.25 28.78
C ILE A 37 -11.10 3.32 29.54
N ALA A 38 -10.65 2.99 30.74
CA ALA A 38 -9.65 3.76 31.47
C ALA A 38 -8.26 3.15 31.21
N MET A 39 -7.47 3.84 30.37
CA MET A 39 -6.13 3.39 29.97
C MET A 39 -5.07 3.85 30.99
N ASP A 40 -4.17 2.95 31.36
CA ASP A 40 -2.97 3.21 32.15
C ASP A 40 -1.74 2.71 31.38
N GLU A 41 -1.21 3.58 30.54
CA GLU A 41 -0.10 3.24 29.63
C GLU A 41 1.21 2.94 30.39
N GLU A 42 1.42 3.62 31.54
CA GLU A 42 2.64 3.43 32.35
C GLU A 42 2.71 2.00 32.92
N ASN A 43 1.57 1.48 33.38
CA ASN A 43 1.49 0.15 33.94
C ASN A 43 1.03 -0.92 32.93
N LYS A 44 0.91 -0.57 31.64
CA LYS A 44 0.49 -1.45 30.55
C LYS A 44 -0.80 -2.21 30.83
N LYS A 45 -1.80 -1.49 31.32
CA LYS A 45 -3.11 -2.03 31.68
C LYS A 45 -4.24 -1.09 31.34
N PHE A 46 -5.44 -1.63 31.27
CA PHE A 46 -6.65 -0.83 31.17
C PHE A 46 -7.79 -1.43 32.00
N THR A 47 -8.73 -0.60 32.36
CA THR A 47 -9.95 -1.03 33.05
C THR A 47 -11.15 -0.83 32.14
N LEU A 48 -12.01 -1.81 32.02
CA LEU A 48 -13.26 -1.77 31.29
C LEU A 48 -14.36 -2.50 32.07
N ALA A 49 -15.51 -1.87 32.26
CA ALA A 49 -16.65 -2.42 32.99
C ALA A 49 -16.29 -2.92 34.42
N GLY A 50 -15.34 -2.27 35.08
CA GLY A 50 -14.90 -2.63 36.44
C GLY A 50 -13.90 -3.78 36.50
N LYS A 51 -13.48 -4.35 35.37
CA LYS A 51 -12.44 -5.38 35.28
C LYS A 51 -11.15 -4.77 34.76
N GLU A 52 -10.02 -5.15 35.36
CA GLU A 52 -8.67 -4.77 34.94
C GLU A 52 -8.09 -5.82 34.00
N PHE A 53 -7.47 -5.37 32.90
CA PHE A 53 -6.80 -6.18 31.89
C PHE A 53 -5.34 -5.72 31.78
N HIS A 54 -4.44 -6.70 31.64
CA HIS A 54 -3.00 -6.49 31.56
C HIS A 54 -2.44 -6.94 30.21
N GLU A 55 -1.21 -6.58 29.95
CA GLU A 55 -0.47 -7.07 28.78
C GLU A 55 -0.40 -8.61 28.82
N GLY A 56 -0.90 -9.27 27.76
CA GLY A 56 -0.99 -10.72 27.65
C GLY A 56 -2.36 -11.31 27.94
N ASP A 57 -3.30 -10.53 28.49
CA ASP A 57 -4.68 -10.99 28.65
C ASP A 57 -5.41 -11.07 27.32
N TYR A 58 -6.29 -12.06 27.19
CA TYR A 58 -7.13 -12.24 26.02
C TYR A 58 -8.44 -11.47 26.14
N ILE A 59 -8.74 -10.68 25.12
CA ILE A 59 -10.06 -10.09 24.90
C ILE A 59 -10.52 -10.41 23.48
N SER A 60 -11.81 -10.54 23.26
CA SER A 60 -12.38 -10.67 21.92
C SER A 60 -13.24 -9.47 21.60
N ILE A 61 -13.16 -9.00 20.37
CA ILE A 61 -13.90 -7.82 19.90
C ILE A 61 -14.76 -8.16 18.70
N ASP A 62 -15.94 -7.58 18.64
CA ASP A 62 -16.86 -7.69 17.50
C ASP A 62 -17.01 -6.32 16.84
N GLY A 63 -16.38 -6.15 15.70
CA GLY A 63 -16.41 -4.89 14.93
C GLY A 63 -17.78 -4.57 14.32
N THR A 64 -18.70 -5.54 14.24
CA THR A 64 -20.05 -5.33 13.71
C THR A 64 -20.97 -4.72 14.77
N THR A 65 -20.94 -5.26 15.99
CA THR A 65 -21.79 -4.82 17.08
C THR A 65 -21.13 -3.80 18.01
N GLY A 66 -19.79 -3.72 17.97
CA GLY A 66 -18.97 -2.91 18.89
C GLY A 66 -18.79 -3.56 20.27
N ASN A 67 -19.17 -4.80 20.44
CA ASN A 67 -19.05 -5.51 21.70
C ASN A 67 -17.61 -5.96 21.97
N ILE A 68 -17.25 -5.94 23.26
CA ILE A 68 -15.98 -6.42 23.77
C ILE A 68 -16.29 -7.54 24.77
N TYR A 69 -15.63 -8.66 24.60
CA TYR A 69 -15.83 -9.84 25.43
C TYR A 69 -14.55 -10.17 26.20
N ASP A 70 -14.73 -10.60 27.41
CA ASP A 70 -13.67 -11.07 28.27
C ASP A 70 -13.21 -12.48 27.86
N GLY A 71 -11.92 -12.61 27.56
CA GLY A 71 -11.30 -13.88 27.15
C GLY A 71 -11.40 -14.17 25.65
N ALA A 72 -10.87 -15.34 25.29
CA ALA A 72 -10.88 -15.82 23.91
C ALA A 72 -12.21 -16.52 23.60
N ILE A 73 -12.99 -15.97 22.68
CA ILE A 73 -14.20 -16.60 22.14
C ILE A 73 -13.94 -17.12 20.74
N LYS A 74 -14.75 -18.09 20.31
CA LYS A 74 -14.64 -18.63 18.96
C LYS A 74 -15.01 -17.55 17.94
N THR A 75 -14.07 -17.24 17.05
CA THR A 75 -14.24 -16.31 15.93
C THR A 75 -14.56 -17.07 14.64
N VAL A 76 -15.14 -16.37 13.69
CA VAL A 76 -15.37 -16.85 12.33
C VAL A 76 -14.86 -15.80 11.35
N ASP A 77 -14.30 -16.26 10.24
CA ASP A 77 -13.88 -15.34 9.18
C ASP A 77 -15.11 -14.66 8.57
N ALA A 78 -14.94 -13.38 8.22
CA ALA A 78 -15.95 -12.65 7.47
C ALA A 78 -16.05 -13.24 6.06
N THR A 79 -17.17 -13.92 5.78
CA THR A 79 -17.43 -14.52 4.47
C THR A 79 -18.71 -13.97 3.87
N ILE A 80 -18.74 -13.88 2.53
CA ILE A 80 -19.96 -13.58 1.78
C ILE A 80 -20.79 -14.87 1.71
N ALA A 81 -21.46 -15.20 2.80
CA ALA A 81 -22.22 -16.45 2.93
C ALA A 81 -23.62 -16.21 3.52
N GLY A 82 -24.44 -17.25 3.55
CA GLY A 82 -25.78 -17.20 4.15
C GLY A 82 -26.72 -16.19 3.48
N GLU A 83 -27.50 -15.48 4.27
CA GLU A 83 -28.47 -14.49 3.78
C GLU A 83 -27.81 -13.30 3.07
N PHE A 84 -26.61 -12.88 3.52
CA PHE A 84 -25.84 -11.84 2.84
C PHE A 84 -25.44 -12.28 1.42
N GLY A 85 -24.97 -13.54 1.27
CA GLY A 85 -24.67 -14.10 -0.05
C GLY A 85 -25.89 -14.15 -0.97
N ARG A 86 -27.09 -14.40 -0.45
CA ARG A 86 -28.35 -14.37 -1.22
C ARG A 86 -28.67 -12.96 -1.72
N ILE A 87 -28.50 -11.95 -0.86
CA ILE A 87 -28.70 -10.55 -1.25
C ILE A 87 -27.69 -10.14 -2.32
N MET A 88 -26.43 -10.52 -2.17
CA MET A 88 -25.38 -10.25 -3.17
C MET A 88 -25.70 -10.92 -4.53
N ALA A 89 -26.18 -12.17 -4.51
CA ALA A 89 -26.62 -12.84 -5.74
C ALA A 89 -27.80 -12.15 -6.41
N TRP A 90 -28.72 -11.58 -5.64
CA TRP A 90 -29.80 -10.76 -6.20
C TRP A 90 -29.27 -9.45 -6.78
N ALA A 91 -28.36 -8.77 -6.08
CA ALA A 91 -27.72 -7.56 -6.59
C ALA A 91 -27.00 -7.84 -7.92
N ASP A 92 -26.24 -8.93 -8.02
CA ASP A 92 -25.53 -9.34 -9.23
C ASP A 92 -26.47 -9.59 -10.41
N LYS A 93 -27.67 -10.08 -10.16
CA LYS A 93 -28.67 -10.31 -11.22
C LYS A 93 -29.17 -9.01 -11.86
N TYR A 94 -29.20 -7.90 -11.11
CA TYR A 94 -29.81 -6.64 -11.58
C TYR A 94 -28.79 -5.54 -11.86
N ARG A 95 -27.59 -5.62 -11.28
CA ARG A 95 -26.55 -4.61 -11.52
C ARG A 95 -26.06 -4.66 -12.96
N THR A 96 -25.76 -3.50 -13.52
CA THR A 96 -25.14 -3.33 -14.83
C THR A 96 -23.67 -2.91 -14.73
N MET A 97 -23.28 -2.36 -13.59
CA MET A 97 -21.93 -1.90 -13.32
C MET A 97 -21.10 -2.99 -12.64
N LYS A 98 -19.80 -3.01 -12.95
CA LYS A 98 -18.81 -3.87 -12.31
C LYS A 98 -18.11 -3.14 -11.18
N VAL A 99 -17.72 -3.89 -10.14
CA VAL A 99 -16.99 -3.36 -8.99
C VAL A 99 -15.50 -3.59 -9.19
N ARG A 100 -14.72 -2.52 -9.16
CA ARG A 100 -13.27 -2.56 -9.18
C ARG A 100 -12.73 -1.93 -7.90
N THR A 101 -11.65 -2.49 -7.38
CA THR A 101 -10.97 -1.99 -6.19
C THR A 101 -9.61 -1.39 -6.53
N ASN A 102 -8.95 -0.77 -5.55
CA ASN A 102 -7.56 -0.41 -5.65
C ASN A 102 -6.72 -1.54 -5.05
N ALA A 103 -5.70 -1.98 -5.77
CA ALA A 103 -4.71 -2.93 -5.29
C ALA A 103 -3.37 -2.67 -5.99
N ASP A 104 -2.29 -2.71 -5.25
CA ASP A 104 -0.96 -2.35 -5.71
C ASP A 104 0.01 -3.55 -5.63
N THR A 105 -0.39 -4.64 -4.97
CA THR A 105 0.40 -5.87 -4.83
C THR A 105 -0.38 -7.09 -5.30
N PRO A 106 0.30 -8.20 -5.71
CA PRO A 106 -0.36 -9.45 -6.04
C PRO A 106 -1.23 -10.02 -4.92
N ALA A 107 -0.77 -9.88 -3.66
CA ALA A 107 -1.52 -10.34 -2.48
C ALA A 107 -2.83 -9.57 -2.30
N ASP A 108 -2.80 -8.23 -2.44
CA ASP A 108 -3.99 -7.40 -2.37
C ASP A 108 -4.97 -7.70 -3.51
N ALA A 109 -4.44 -7.91 -4.73
CA ALA A 109 -5.25 -8.26 -5.89
C ALA A 109 -5.96 -9.61 -5.70
N LYS A 110 -5.24 -10.62 -5.21
CA LYS A 110 -5.82 -11.93 -4.89
C LYS A 110 -6.94 -11.80 -3.84
N LYS A 111 -6.67 -11.05 -2.77
CA LYS A 111 -7.67 -10.80 -1.72
C LYS A 111 -8.89 -10.06 -2.26
N ALA A 112 -8.68 -9.11 -3.15
CA ALA A 112 -9.75 -8.37 -3.81
C ALA A 112 -10.66 -9.29 -4.65
N VAL A 113 -10.08 -10.20 -5.43
CA VAL A 113 -10.82 -11.18 -6.23
C VAL A 113 -11.60 -12.15 -5.33
N GLU A 114 -10.98 -12.67 -4.25
CA GLU A 114 -11.66 -13.50 -3.25
C GLU A 114 -12.89 -12.81 -2.64
N LEU A 115 -12.84 -11.49 -2.49
CA LEU A 115 -13.94 -10.66 -1.99
C LEU A 115 -14.94 -10.23 -3.08
N GLY A 116 -14.77 -10.71 -4.30
CA GLY A 116 -15.70 -10.50 -5.41
C GLY A 116 -15.42 -9.26 -6.26
N ALA A 117 -14.23 -8.67 -6.19
CA ALA A 117 -13.84 -7.61 -7.12
C ALA A 117 -13.68 -8.16 -8.54
N GLU A 118 -14.17 -7.40 -9.53
CA GLU A 118 -14.14 -7.76 -10.96
C GLU A 118 -13.04 -6.99 -11.71
N GLY A 119 -11.97 -6.66 -11.01
CA GLY A 119 -10.79 -6.01 -11.54
C GLY A 119 -10.20 -4.96 -10.59
N ILE A 120 -9.10 -4.37 -11.04
CA ILE A 120 -8.40 -3.28 -10.34
C ILE A 120 -8.71 -1.97 -11.05
N GLY A 121 -9.29 -1.02 -10.32
CA GLY A 121 -9.60 0.32 -10.80
C GLY A 121 -8.41 1.27 -10.76
N LEU A 122 -7.46 1.01 -9.85
CA LEU A 122 -6.20 1.73 -9.75
C LEU A 122 -5.13 0.85 -9.12
N CYS A 123 -4.05 0.63 -9.87
CA CYS A 123 -2.77 0.10 -9.39
C CYS A 123 -1.74 1.23 -9.45
N ARG A 124 -1.15 1.58 -8.31
CA ARG A 124 -0.17 2.65 -8.14
C ARG A 124 1.23 2.05 -8.18
N THR A 125 1.91 2.23 -9.29
CA THR A 125 3.22 1.59 -9.52
C THR A 125 4.33 2.10 -8.59
N GLU A 126 4.18 3.27 -8.01
CA GLU A 126 5.12 3.80 -7.02
C GLU A 126 5.28 2.91 -5.79
N HIS A 127 4.25 2.19 -5.38
CA HIS A 127 4.32 1.29 -4.23
C HIS A 127 5.21 0.07 -4.47
N MET A 128 5.46 -0.28 -5.73
CA MET A 128 6.33 -1.39 -6.12
C MET A 128 7.83 -1.09 -5.88
N PHE A 129 8.21 0.18 -5.71
CA PHE A 129 9.60 0.60 -5.56
C PHE A 129 10.13 0.60 -4.13
N PHE A 130 9.25 0.48 -3.11
CA PHE A 130 9.65 0.55 -1.71
C PHE A 130 10.18 -0.77 -1.12
N GLY A 131 10.24 -1.85 -1.89
CA GLY A 131 10.81 -3.12 -1.46
C GLY A 131 12.32 -3.07 -1.23
N GLU A 132 12.84 -3.99 -0.40
CA GLU A 132 14.27 -4.13 -0.14
C GLU A 132 15.04 -4.38 -1.46
N GLY A 133 16.14 -3.64 -1.67
CA GLY A 133 16.93 -3.66 -2.91
C GLY A 133 16.31 -2.93 -4.10
N ARG A 134 15.00 -2.71 -4.11
CA ARG A 134 14.30 -2.02 -5.20
C ARG A 134 14.45 -0.51 -5.11
N ILE A 135 14.34 0.03 -3.90
CA ILE A 135 14.43 1.48 -3.67
C ILE A 135 15.80 2.05 -4.04
N ASP A 136 16.87 1.26 -3.87
CA ASP A 136 18.22 1.72 -4.20
C ASP A 136 18.40 1.86 -5.71
N ALA A 137 17.93 0.89 -6.52
CA ALA A 137 17.93 0.98 -7.97
C ALA A 137 17.06 2.15 -8.47
N PHE A 138 15.94 2.41 -7.79
CA PHE A 138 15.07 3.52 -8.13
C PHE A 138 15.69 4.88 -7.78
N ARG A 139 16.37 4.99 -6.63
CA ARG A 139 17.14 6.19 -6.25
C ARG A 139 18.31 6.45 -7.19
N GLU A 140 18.98 5.40 -7.67
CA GLU A 140 20.02 5.52 -8.70
C GLU A 140 19.46 6.17 -9.98
N MET A 141 18.28 5.74 -10.41
CA MET A 141 17.57 6.35 -11.54
C MET A 141 17.26 7.83 -11.29
N ILE A 142 16.77 8.19 -10.11
CA ILE A 142 16.44 9.57 -9.75
C ILE A 142 17.69 10.47 -9.76
N CYS A 143 18.81 9.96 -9.25
CA CYS A 143 20.07 10.70 -9.15
C CYS A 143 20.92 10.64 -10.42
N SER A 144 20.42 10.04 -11.50
CA SER A 144 21.07 10.02 -12.81
C SER A 144 21.08 11.40 -13.43
N THR A 145 22.22 11.80 -14.01
CA THR A 145 22.40 13.10 -14.66
C THR A 145 22.28 13.02 -16.18
N THR A 146 22.50 11.84 -16.75
CA THR A 146 22.37 11.59 -18.19
C THR A 146 21.28 10.58 -18.50
N ALA A 147 20.83 10.51 -19.75
CA ALA A 147 19.86 9.52 -20.21
C ALA A 147 20.42 8.10 -20.13
N GLU A 148 21.70 7.93 -20.45
CA GLU A 148 22.40 6.64 -20.42
C GLU A 148 22.49 6.08 -18.99
N GLU A 149 22.84 6.91 -18.01
CA GLU A 149 22.84 6.52 -16.59
C GLU A 149 21.43 6.12 -16.15
N ARG A 150 20.42 6.88 -16.57
CA ARG A 150 19.03 6.61 -16.21
C ARG A 150 18.53 5.32 -16.84
N GLU A 151 18.83 5.07 -18.11
CA GLU A 151 18.49 3.80 -18.77
C GLU A 151 19.18 2.60 -18.10
N ALA A 152 20.43 2.73 -17.69
CA ALA A 152 21.15 1.70 -16.97
C ALA A 152 20.51 1.38 -15.60
N ALA A 153 20.10 2.40 -14.85
CA ALA A 153 19.38 2.23 -13.59
C ALA A 153 17.99 1.61 -13.80
N LEU A 154 17.25 2.08 -14.82
CA LEU A 154 15.94 1.54 -15.18
C LEU A 154 16.00 0.07 -15.62
N ALA A 155 17.09 -0.37 -16.23
CA ALA A 155 17.31 -1.77 -16.57
C ALA A 155 17.37 -2.68 -15.33
N LYS A 156 17.78 -2.14 -14.16
CA LYS A 156 17.75 -2.86 -12.87
C LYS A 156 16.35 -2.89 -12.27
N VAL A 157 15.53 -1.87 -12.52
CA VAL A 157 14.16 -1.74 -12.00
C VAL A 157 13.17 -2.59 -12.81
N LEU A 158 13.38 -2.70 -14.12
CA LEU A 158 12.48 -3.40 -15.04
C LEU A 158 12.09 -4.83 -14.59
N PRO A 159 13.02 -5.72 -14.18
CA PRO A 159 12.66 -7.06 -13.76
C PRO A 159 11.71 -7.08 -12.56
N TYR A 160 11.92 -6.22 -11.59
CA TYR A 160 11.06 -6.12 -10.40
C TYR A 160 9.63 -5.72 -10.74
N GLN A 161 9.48 -4.69 -11.58
CA GLN A 161 8.14 -4.28 -12.02
C GLN A 161 7.46 -5.31 -12.89
N GLN A 162 8.21 -5.99 -13.76
CA GLN A 162 7.66 -7.06 -14.58
C GLN A 162 7.14 -8.21 -13.71
N GLU A 163 7.89 -8.64 -12.70
CA GLU A 163 7.48 -9.67 -11.74
C GLU A 163 6.20 -9.27 -10.98
N ASP A 164 6.14 -8.03 -10.50
CA ASP A 164 4.95 -7.52 -9.80
C ASP A 164 3.71 -7.52 -10.72
N PHE A 165 3.85 -7.13 -11.98
CA PHE A 165 2.74 -7.18 -12.94
C PHE A 165 2.36 -8.60 -13.32
N GLU A 166 3.30 -9.53 -13.44
CA GLU A 166 3.02 -10.94 -13.64
C GLU A 166 2.16 -11.49 -12.50
N GLY A 167 2.57 -11.26 -11.25
CA GLY A 167 1.80 -11.67 -10.09
C GLY A 167 0.42 -11.00 -10.00
N LEU A 168 0.29 -9.73 -10.40
CA LEU A 168 -1.00 -9.04 -10.47
C LEU A 168 -1.92 -9.67 -11.53
N PHE A 169 -1.40 -9.96 -12.72
CA PHE A 169 -2.19 -10.53 -13.80
C PHE A 169 -2.60 -11.96 -13.51
N GLU A 170 -1.73 -12.76 -12.89
CA GLU A 170 -2.07 -14.09 -12.39
C GLU A 170 -3.21 -14.04 -11.37
N ALA A 171 -3.09 -13.15 -10.37
CA ALA A 171 -4.10 -13.00 -9.32
C ALA A 171 -5.46 -12.52 -9.86
N LEU A 172 -5.47 -11.79 -10.96
CA LEU A 172 -6.68 -11.24 -11.57
C LEU A 172 -7.41 -12.21 -12.51
N GLU A 173 -6.76 -13.30 -12.93
CA GLU A 173 -7.38 -14.34 -13.77
C GLU A 173 -8.12 -13.79 -15.02
N GLY A 174 -7.51 -12.79 -15.68
CA GLY A 174 -8.09 -12.13 -16.85
C GLY A 174 -9.03 -10.95 -16.56
N ASN A 175 -9.28 -10.63 -15.31
CA ASN A 175 -9.99 -9.40 -14.96
C ASN A 175 -9.14 -8.15 -15.28
N PRO A 176 -9.77 -7.02 -15.65
CA PRO A 176 -9.03 -5.84 -16.07
C PRO A 176 -8.34 -5.10 -14.92
N VAL A 177 -7.20 -4.51 -15.22
CA VAL A 177 -6.46 -3.63 -14.31
C VAL A 177 -6.18 -2.29 -14.97
N THR A 178 -6.38 -1.20 -14.23
CA THR A 178 -5.96 0.14 -14.62
C THR A 178 -4.66 0.46 -13.91
N ILE A 179 -3.57 0.52 -14.65
CA ILE A 179 -2.23 0.79 -14.13
C ILE A 179 -1.94 2.28 -14.27
N ARG A 180 -1.60 2.93 -13.15
CA ARG A 180 -1.05 4.29 -13.15
C ARG A 180 0.46 4.20 -13.20
N PHE A 181 1.07 4.76 -14.23
CA PHE A 181 2.52 4.90 -14.27
C PHE A 181 3.00 5.87 -13.18
N LEU A 182 4.31 5.93 -12.96
CA LEU A 182 4.92 6.72 -11.90
C LEU A 182 4.33 8.14 -11.85
N ASP A 183 3.67 8.46 -10.75
CA ASP A 183 2.97 9.73 -10.58
C ASP A 183 3.59 10.65 -9.51
N PRO A 184 4.02 10.18 -8.32
CA PRO A 184 4.55 11.08 -7.30
C PRO A 184 5.82 11.82 -7.74
N PRO A 185 6.07 13.02 -7.20
CA PRO A 185 7.31 13.74 -7.42
C PRO A 185 8.52 12.94 -6.95
N LEU A 186 9.63 13.03 -7.66
CA LEU A 186 10.83 12.21 -7.40
C LEU A 186 11.45 12.47 -6.03
N HIS A 187 11.26 13.67 -5.45
CA HIS A 187 11.79 13.99 -4.12
C HIS A 187 11.18 13.13 -2.99
N GLU A 188 10.02 12.49 -3.20
CA GLU A 188 9.41 11.61 -2.18
C GLU A 188 10.18 10.30 -1.99
N PHE A 189 11.04 9.92 -2.93
CA PHE A 189 11.78 8.65 -2.91
C PHE A 189 13.22 8.80 -2.43
N VAL A 190 13.74 10.02 -2.34
CA VAL A 190 15.13 10.26 -1.94
C VAL A 190 15.23 10.44 -0.42
N PRO A 191 16.37 10.04 0.20
CA PRO A 191 16.54 10.17 1.63
C PRO A 191 16.68 11.63 2.06
N THR A 192 16.24 11.92 3.28
CA THR A 192 16.39 13.23 3.95
C THR A 192 17.49 13.22 5.00
N GLU A 193 17.80 12.05 5.57
CA GLU A 193 18.78 11.87 6.62
C GLU A 193 20.21 11.83 6.05
N GLU A 194 21.16 12.50 6.73
CA GLU A 194 22.55 12.63 6.25
C GLU A 194 23.26 11.29 6.06
N ASP A 195 23.05 10.35 6.98
CA ASP A 195 23.65 9.01 6.90
C ASP A 195 23.17 8.21 5.69
N ASP A 196 21.91 8.36 5.31
CA ASP A 196 21.34 7.68 4.16
C ASP A 196 21.72 8.38 2.85
N ILE A 197 21.85 9.71 2.85
CA ILE A 197 22.41 10.46 1.72
C ILE A 197 23.86 10.03 1.47
N LYS A 198 24.65 9.84 2.52
CA LYS A 198 26.04 9.37 2.41
C LYS A 198 26.10 7.95 1.83
N LYS A 199 25.28 7.04 2.31
CA LYS A 199 25.19 5.67 1.74
C LYS A 199 24.83 5.70 0.25
N LEU A 200 23.87 6.57 -0.13
CA LEU A 200 23.47 6.73 -1.51
C LEU A 200 24.60 7.29 -2.37
N ALA A 201 25.35 8.27 -1.85
CA ALA A 201 26.51 8.85 -2.52
C ALA A 201 27.62 7.80 -2.76
N ASP A 202 27.97 7.04 -1.71
CA ASP A 202 28.96 5.98 -1.78
C ASP A 202 28.56 4.88 -2.79
N ALA A 203 27.28 4.49 -2.80
CA ALA A 203 26.76 3.46 -3.71
C ALA A 203 26.78 3.91 -5.19
N GLN A 204 26.68 5.21 -5.46
CA GLN A 204 26.68 5.77 -6.82
C GLN A 204 28.02 6.33 -7.26
N GLY A 205 29.04 6.29 -6.41
CA GLY A 205 30.35 6.87 -6.70
C GLY A 205 30.31 8.38 -6.87
N LYS A 206 29.35 9.06 -6.24
CA LYS A 206 29.15 10.51 -6.24
C LYS A 206 29.53 11.09 -4.88
N THR A 207 29.78 12.36 -4.83
CA THR A 207 29.99 13.06 -3.56
C THR A 207 28.67 13.35 -2.86
N VAL A 208 28.70 13.47 -1.54
CA VAL A 208 27.53 13.85 -0.73
C VAL A 208 26.94 15.19 -1.21
N GLU A 209 27.80 16.14 -1.59
CA GLU A 209 27.41 17.46 -2.08
C GLU A 209 26.67 17.38 -3.43
N GLU A 210 27.10 16.51 -4.33
CA GLU A 210 26.43 16.27 -5.61
C GLU A 210 25.03 15.69 -5.37
N ILE A 211 24.90 14.68 -4.50
CA ILE A 211 23.59 14.08 -4.16
C ILE A 211 22.69 15.13 -3.49
N LYS A 212 23.17 15.90 -2.52
CA LYS A 212 22.40 17.00 -1.90
C LYS A 212 21.94 18.03 -2.93
N THR A 213 22.76 18.36 -3.90
CA THR A 213 22.40 19.29 -4.97
C THR A 213 21.27 18.73 -5.83
N ILE A 214 21.33 17.45 -6.20
CA ILE A 214 20.27 16.79 -6.95
C ILE A 214 18.98 16.76 -6.12
N ILE A 215 19.02 16.32 -4.87
CA ILE A 215 17.86 16.28 -3.98
C ILE A 215 17.20 17.66 -3.86
N ASN A 216 17.99 18.70 -3.64
CA ASN A 216 17.49 20.07 -3.53
C ASN A 216 16.84 20.56 -4.84
N SER A 217 17.37 20.14 -5.99
CA SER A 217 16.78 20.49 -7.29
C SER A 217 15.44 19.83 -7.57
N LEU A 218 15.14 18.73 -6.88
CA LEU A 218 13.87 18.00 -7.01
C LEU A 218 12.77 18.59 -6.13
N HIS A 219 13.09 19.51 -5.24
CA HIS A 219 12.13 20.07 -4.30
C HIS A 219 11.12 20.96 -5.02
N GLU A 220 9.83 20.64 -4.81
CA GLU A 220 8.73 21.35 -5.45
C GLU A 220 8.02 22.26 -4.46
N PHE A 221 7.76 23.51 -4.85
CA PHE A 221 6.97 24.44 -4.04
C PHE A 221 5.52 23.94 -3.87
N ASN A 222 4.96 23.39 -4.94
CA ASN A 222 3.66 22.73 -4.92
C ASN A 222 3.77 21.35 -5.58
N PRO A 223 3.86 20.26 -4.79
CA PRO A 223 4.01 18.90 -5.33
C PRO A 223 2.89 18.48 -6.29
N MET A 224 1.68 19.00 -6.11
CA MET A 224 0.54 18.68 -7.00
C MET A 224 0.72 19.24 -8.41
N MET A 225 1.39 20.36 -8.55
CA MET A 225 1.63 21.07 -9.81
C MET A 225 3.05 20.90 -10.35
N GLY A 226 3.89 20.16 -9.62
CA GLY A 226 5.30 19.97 -9.90
C GLY A 226 5.62 19.01 -11.04
N HIS A 227 6.90 18.65 -11.13
CA HIS A 227 7.43 17.74 -12.16
C HIS A 227 7.12 16.28 -11.83
N ARG A 228 5.90 15.86 -12.14
CA ARG A 228 5.36 14.54 -11.85
C ARG A 228 4.44 14.03 -12.96
N GLY A 229 4.07 12.75 -12.89
CA GLY A 229 3.07 12.13 -13.77
C GLY A 229 3.42 12.30 -15.24
N CYS A 230 2.49 12.83 -16.03
CA CYS A 230 2.69 13.01 -17.47
C CYS A 230 3.83 14.00 -17.81
N ARG A 231 4.06 15.01 -16.99
CA ARG A 231 5.18 15.94 -17.19
C ARG A 231 6.53 15.23 -17.04
N LEU A 232 6.65 14.35 -16.03
CA LEU A 232 7.81 13.50 -15.82
C LEU A 232 8.05 12.57 -17.02
N ALA A 233 6.98 11.92 -17.50
CA ALA A 233 7.06 11.02 -18.66
C ALA A 233 7.44 11.71 -19.97
N VAL A 234 7.14 12.99 -20.11
CA VAL A 234 7.58 13.80 -21.28
C VAL A 234 9.05 14.17 -21.17
N THR A 235 9.51 14.54 -19.98
CA THR A 235 10.91 14.97 -19.76
C THR A 235 11.87 13.77 -19.74
N TYR A 236 11.44 12.65 -19.15
CA TYR A 236 12.20 11.39 -19.05
C TYR A 236 11.43 10.24 -19.67
N PRO A 237 11.29 10.19 -21.00
CA PRO A 237 10.47 9.21 -21.72
C PRO A 237 10.94 7.76 -21.50
N GLU A 238 12.19 7.55 -21.14
CA GLU A 238 12.76 6.25 -20.80
C GLU A 238 12.07 5.60 -19.60
N ILE A 239 11.56 6.38 -18.64
CA ILE A 239 10.77 5.85 -17.51
C ILE A 239 9.47 5.24 -18.01
N ALA A 240 8.71 5.97 -18.81
CA ALA A 240 7.46 5.47 -19.38
C ALA A 240 7.68 4.27 -20.31
N LYS A 241 8.77 4.28 -21.09
CA LYS A 241 9.19 3.17 -21.96
C LYS A 241 9.47 1.91 -21.11
N MET A 242 10.21 2.06 -20.02
CA MET A 242 10.51 0.94 -19.11
C MET A 242 9.22 0.36 -18.51
N GLN A 243 8.34 1.20 -17.95
CA GLN A 243 7.08 0.74 -17.35
C GLN A 243 6.16 0.07 -18.38
N THR A 244 6.04 0.65 -19.58
CA THR A 244 5.29 0.02 -20.67
C THR A 244 5.87 -1.35 -21.04
N THR A 245 7.20 -1.45 -21.09
CA THR A 245 7.88 -2.71 -21.39
C THR A 245 7.58 -3.76 -20.32
N ALA A 246 7.62 -3.39 -19.03
CA ALA A 246 7.30 -4.28 -17.92
C ALA A 246 5.86 -4.82 -18.03
N VAL A 247 4.89 -3.94 -18.25
CA VAL A 247 3.48 -4.30 -18.41
C VAL A 247 3.26 -5.25 -19.57
N ILE A 248 3.79 -4.93 -20.75
CA ILE A 248 3.56 -5.75 -21.95
C ILE A 248 4.25 -7.11 -21.83
N ARG A 249 5.48 -7.16 -21.30
CA ARG A 249 6.17 -8.45 -21.09
C ARG A 249 5.43 -9.32 -20.08
N ALA A 250 4.99 -8.75 -18.97
CA ALA A 250 4.19 -9.45 -17.98
C ALA A 250 2.90 -10.03 -18.60
N ALA A 251 2.19 -9.23 -19.37
CA ALA A 251 0.96 -9.66 -20.05
C ALA A 251 1.21 -10.79 -21.08
N ILE A 252 2.37 -10.81 -21.72
CA ILE A 252 2.75 -11.89 -22.65
C ILE A 252 3.08 -13.18 -21.87
N ASN A 253 3.77 -13.06 -20.76
CA ASN A 253 4.23 -14.20 -19.97
C ASN A 253 3.09 -14.92 -19.24
N VAL A 254 2.09 -14.18 -18.78
CA VAL A 254 0.93 -14.73 -18.04
C VAL A 254 -0.18 -15.24 -18.96
N LYS A 255 -0.12 -14.95 -20.26
CA LYS A 255 -1.10 -15.44 -21.26
C LYS A 255 -1.00 -17.00 -21.45
#